data_16c13093c9175ff8a1d81f23b590cea7
#
_entry.id   16c13093c9175ff8a1d81f23b590cea7
#
_cell.length_a   1.000
_cell.length_b   1.000
_cell.length_c   1.000
_cell.angle_alpha   90.00
_cell.angle_beta   90.00
_cell.angle_gamma   90.00
#
_symmetry.space_group_name_H-M   'P 1'
#
loop_
_entity.id
_entity.type
_entity.pdbx_description
1 polymer ?
#
loop_
_entity_poly.entity_id
_entity_poly.type
_entity_poly.pdbx_seq_one_letter_code
_entity_poly.pdbx_strand_id
1 'polypeptide(L)'
;MTESTSERSEPPYEPYVPPALEGPQALMLPLGWGDPFTWLRRGAQDGLAQPGIALFYGLCFWGMALTLGWVFRAMPEYTMSIASGCLLLGPFLAMGLYEVSRRRELGLQPNLLSSATCWRSHVRGMGMLVLVLIVLELLWGRASLVVFAVFFNTGLPSTAGVLEAVFNPENLEFVAVYTAVGGVFAGLVYATAVVSIPMILDRDIDAVTAAITSMRVVLEHVGVLLLWGFLITVLIVSSLLLWGAGLVLVGPLLGHASWHAYRGSVRWQEREPV
;
A
#
# COMPACT_ATOMS: atom_id res chain seq x y z
N MET A 1 -13.94 23.04 -75.82
CA MET A 1 -13.02 22.68 -74.73
C MET A 1 -13.76 22.95 -73.45
N THR A 2 -14.37 21.93 -72.88
CA THR A 2 -15.09 21.99 -71.60
C THR A 2 -14.27 21.18 -70.60
N GLU A 3 -13.59 21.88 -69.66
CA GLU A 3 -12.88 21.28 -68.55
C GLU A 3 -13.90 20.72 -67.53
N SER A 4 -13.90 19.41 -67.42
CA SER A 4 -14.62 18.68 -66.36
C SER A 4 -13.82 18.77 -65.08
N THR A 5 -14.25 19.63 -64.15
CA THR A 5 -13.76 19.67 -62.77
C THR A 5 -14.26 18.40 -62.04
N SER A 6 -13.37 17.44 -61.86
CA SER A 6 -13.60 16.28 -60.98
C SER A 6 -13.64 16.75 -59.53
N GLU A 7 -14.85 16.89 -58.95
CA GLU A 7 -15.04 16.99 -57.50
C GLU A 7 -14.53 15.69 -56.85
N ARG A 8 -13.40 15.78 -56.15
CA ARG A 8 -12.98 14.73 -55.19
C ARG A 8 -13.93 14.80 -54.03
N SER A 9 -14.86 13.88 -53.95
CA SER A 9 -15.62 13.65 -52.71
C SER A 9 -14.65 13.22 -51.62
N GLU A 10 -14.51 14.02 -50.55
CA GLU A 10 -13.79 13.60 -49.35
C GLU A 10 -14.47 12.34 -48.80
N PRO A 11 -13.70 11.34 -48.36
CA PRO A 11 -14.28 10.16 -47.72
C PRO A 11 -15.06 10.59 -46.45
N PRO A 12 -16.19 9.94 -46.15
CA PRO A 12 -17.00 10.28 -45.00
C PRO A 12 -16.15 10.16 -43.72
N TYR A 13 -16.25 11.18 -42.85
CA TYR A 13 -15.59 11.21 -41.57
C TYR A 13 -16.04 10.00 -40.75
N GLU A 14 -15.16 9.00 -40.59
CA GLU A 14 -15.37 7.94 -39.59
C GLU A 14 -14.93 8.45 -38.23
N PRO A 15 -15.83 8.46 -37.25
CA PRO A 15 -15.46 8.87 -35.91
C PRO A 15 -14.37 7.91 -35.39
N TYR A 16 -13.27 8.48 -34.86
CA TYR A 16 -12.19 7.70 -34.22
C TYR A 16 -12.77 6.89 -33.07
N VAL A 17 -12.86 5.59 -33.24
CA VAL A 17 -13.16 4.64 -32.18
C VAL A 17 -11.81 4.26 -31.54
N PRO A 18 -11.53 4.67 -30.31
CA PRO A 18 -10.29 4.25 -29.64
C PRO A 18 -10.21 2.73 -29.65
N PRO A 19 -9.03 2.14 -29.93
CA PRO A 19 -8.86 0.71 -29.83
C PRO A 19 -9.33 0.27 -28.45
N ALA A 20 -10.23 -0.70 -28.38
CA ALA A 20 -10.69 -1.26 -27.14
C ALA A 20 -9.46 -1.70 -26.34
N LEU A 21 -9.34 -1.20 -25.10
CA LEU A 21 -8.22 -1.53 -24.21
C LEU A 21 -8.09 -3.05 -24.18
N GLU A 22 -7.04 -3.57 -24.82
CA GLU A 22 -6.73 -5.00 -24.84
C GLU A 22 -6.26 -5.37 -23.43
N GLY A 23 -7.00 -6.24 -22.74
CA GLY A 23 -6.62 -6.76 -21.44
C GLY A 23 -7.80 -6.97 -20.50
N PRO A 24 -7.62 -7.76 -19.45
CA PRO A 24 -8.65 -7.97 -18.43
C PRO A 24 -9.00 -6.63 -17.75
N GLN A 25 -10.29 -6.32 -17.66
CA GLN A 25 -10.75 -5.09 -17.02
C GLN A 25 -11.01 -5.34 -15.53
N ALA A 26 -10.48 -4.45 -14.69
CA ALA A 26 -10.79 -4.43 -13.27
C ALA A 26 -12.16 -3.80 -13.03
N LEU A 27 -13.11 -4.59 -12.56
CA LEU A 27 -14.41 -4.13 -12.10
C LEU A 27 -14.36 -3.86 -10.60
N MET A 28 -14.80 -2.69 -10.18
CA MET A 28 -14.91 -2.35 -8.77
C MET A 28 -16.20 -2.94 -8.20
N LEU A 29 -16.07 -3.60 -7.06
CA LEU A 29 -17.21 -4.19 -6.35
C LEU A 29 -17.74 -3.21 -5.31
N PRO A 30 -19.06 -3.12 -5.11
CA PRO A 30 -19.62 -2.28 -4.07
C PRO A 30 -19.17 -2.76 -2.69
N LEU A 31 -18.71 -1.83 -1.85
CA LEU A 31 -18.22 -2.11 -0.50
C LEU A 31 -19.20 -1.61 0.56
N GLY A 32 -19.43 -2.43 1.59
CA GLY A 32 -20.21 -2.09 2.77
C GLY A 32 -19.36 -1.87 4.02
N TRP A 33 -19.91 -1.17 5.02
CA TRP A 33 -19.21 -0.87 6.29
C TRP A 33 -18.80 -2.13 7.09
N GLY A 34 -19.39 -3.29 6.82
CA GLY A 34 -19.06 -4.58 7.43
C GLY A 34 -17.87 -5.29 6.80
N ASP A 35 -17.46 -4.89 5.59
CA ASP A 35 -16.43 -5.60 4.82
C ASP A 35 -15.05 -5.59 5.48
N PRO A 36 -14.56 -4.46 6.07
CA PRO A 36 -13.29 -4.45 6.78
C PRO A 36 -13.21 -5.50 7.91
N PHE A 37 -14.27 -5.72 8.64
CA PHE A 37 -14.32 -6.73 9.69
C PHE A 37 -14.37 -8.16 9.13
N THR A 38 -15.00 -8.33 7.97
CA THR A 38 -15.01 -9.61 7.24
C THR A 38 -13.61 -9.94 6.73
N TRP A 39 -12.87 -8.95 6.23
CA TRP A 39 -11.47 -9.12 5.80
C TRP A 39 -10.57 -9.51 6.95
N LEU A 40 -10.68 -8.84 8.11
CA LEU A 40 -9.94 -9.21 9.33
C LEU A 40 -10.27 -10.64 9.77
N ARG A 41 -11.55 -11.02 9.78
CA ARG A 41 -11.97 -12.38 10.16
C ARG A 41 -11.36 -13.43 9.22
N ARG A 42 -11.44 -13.21 7.90
CA ARG A 42 -10.85 -14.12 6.91
C ARG A 42 -9.33 -14.16 7.03
N GLY A 43 -8.68 -13.01 7.24
CA GLY A 43 -7.24 -12.93 7.49
C GLY A 43 -6.81 -13.72 8.73
N ALA A 44 -7.58 -13.63 9.82
CA ALA A 44 -7.35 -14.44 11.02
C ALA A 44 -7.50 -15.95 10.73
N GLN A 45 -8.49 -16.35 9.95
CA GLN A 45 -8.68 -17.75 9.55
C GLN A 45 -7.51 -18.28 8.71
N ASP A 46 -6.93 -17.43 7.83
CA ASP A 46 -5.77 -17.78 7.03
C ASP A 46 -4.53 -17.95 7.89
N GLY A 47 -4.26 -17.00 8.78
CA GLY A 47 -3.13 -17.06 9.70
C GLY A 47 -3.20 -18.26 10.65
N LEU A 48 -4.37 -18.55 11.21
CA LEU A 48 -4.60 -19.71 12.10
C LEU A 48 -4.47 -21.05 11.37
N ALA A 49 -4.78 -21.10 10.09
CA ALA A 49 -4.64 -22.32 9.31
C ALA A 49 -3.18 -22.63 8.93
N GLN A 50 -2.30 -21.61 8.94
CA GLN A 50 -0.87 -21.75 8.63
C GLN A 50 0.01 -21.06 9.69
N PRO A 51 -0.05 -21.49 10.98
CA PRO A 51 0.53 -20.75 12.09
C PRO A 51 2.06 -20.65 11.99
N GLY A 52 2.73 -21.65 11.42
CA GLY A 52 4.19 -21.62 11.22
C GLY A 52 4.63 -20.54 10.22
N ILE A 53 3.88 -20.38 9.12
CA ILE A 53 4.17 -19.33 8.12
C ILE A 53 3.82 -17.96 8.71
N ALA A 54 2.67 -17.83 9.38
CA ALA A 54 2.28 -16.59 10.04
C ALA A 54 3.31 -16.14 11.08
N LEU A 55 3.79 -17.06 11.92
CA LEU A 55 4.83 -16.78 12.90
C LEU A 55 6.13 -16.31 12.25
N PHE A 56 6.57 -16.94 11.17
CA PHE A 56 7.77 -16.52 10.44
C PHE A 56 7.66 -15.07 9.99
N TYR A 57 6.58 -14.68 9.29
CA TYR A 57 6.38 -13.30 8.85
C TYR A 57 6.18 -12.33 10.00
N GLY A 58 5.49 -12.75 11.05
CA GLY A 58 5.30 -11.96 12.26
C GLY A 58 6.63 -11.63 12.94
N LEU A 59 7.55 -12.59 13.03
CA LEU A 59 8.91 -12.37 13.54
C LEU A 59 9.72 -11.43 12.64
N CYS A 60 9.57 -11.50 11.31
CA CYS A 60 10.19 -10.56 10.40
C CYS A 60 9.69 -9.11 10.64
N PHE A 61 8.38 -8.90 10.77
CA PHE A 61 7.82 -7.57 11.07
C PHE A 61 8.26 -7.06 12.44
N TRP A 62 8.30 -7.92 13.45
CA TRP A 62 8.81 -7.54 14.77
C TRP A 62 10.29 -7.19 14.74
N GLY A 63 11.12 -7.98 14.04
CA GLY A 63 12.55 -7.69 13.83
C GLY A 63 12.78 -6.34 13.17
N MET A 64 11.97 -5.98 12.15
CA MET A 64 12.03 -4.66 11.52
C MET A 64 11.70 -3.55 12.54
N ALA A 65 10.64 -3.70 13.33
CA ALA A 65 10.27 -2.73 14.36
C ALA A 65 11.34 -2.59 15.45
N LEU A 66 11.95 -3.68 15.90
CA LEU A 66 13.06 -3.65 16.85
C LEU A 66 14.27 -2.93 16.28
N THR A 67 14.65 -3.23 15.04
CA THR A 67 15.78 -2.58 14.36
C THR A 67 15.54 -1.08 14.24
N LEU A 68 14.35 -0.67 13.78
CA LEU A 68 14.00 0.74 13.65
C LEU A 68 14.01 1.45 15.03
N GLY A 69 13.43 0.82 16.05
CA GLY A 69 13.39 1.36 17.40
C GLY A 69 14.77 1.46 18.06
N TRP A 70 15.67 0.52 17.77
CA TRP A 70 17.05 0.55 18.24
C TRP A 70 17.84 1.67 17.57
N VAL A 71 17.76 1.79 16.22
CA VAL A 71 18.45 2.84 15.47
C VAL A 71 17.94 4.22 15.90
N PHE A 72 16.63 4.39 16.06
CA PHE A 72 16.05 5.65 16.52
C PHE A 72 16.62 6.13 17.89
N ARG A 73 16.97 5.20 18.78
CA ARG A 73 17.54 5.53 20.09
C ARG A 73 19.05 5.70 20.08
N ALA A 74 19.76 4.84 19.34
CA ALA A 74 21.21 4.76 19.37
C ALA A 74 21.89 5.66 18.33
N MET A 75 21.27 5.80 17.15
CA MET A 75 21.83 6.50 15.99
C MET A 75 20.68 7.17 15.19
N PRO A 76 20.03 8.21 15.77
CA PRO A 76 18.84 8.84 15.18
C PRO A 76 19.04 9.37 13.78
N GLU A 77 20.27 9.75 13.40
CA GLU A 77 20.64 10.21 12.07
C GLU A 77 20.42 9.16 10.97
N TYR A 78 20.42 7.87 11.31
CA TYR A 78 20.17 6.77 10.37
C TYR A 78 18.71 6.32 10.34
N THR A 79 17.83 6.91 11.16
CA THR A 79 16.43 6.48 11.28
C THR A 79 15.69 6.52 9.94
N MET A 80 15.86 7.59 9.17
CA MET A 80 15.23 7.71 7.85
C MET A 80 15.73 6.65 6.87
N SER A 81 17.04 6.35 6.88
CA SER A 81 17.62 5.32 6.00
C SER A 81 17.09 3.93 6.33
N ILE A 82 16.93 3.61 7.62
CA ILE A 82 16.36 2.32 8.04
C ILE A 82 14.85 2.27 7.78
N ALA A 83 14.13 3.39 7.97
CA ALA A 83 12.72 3.48 7.62
C ALA A 83 12.49 3.23 6.13
N SER A 84 13.31 3.83 5.25
CA SER A 84 13.28 3.55 3.81
C SER A 84 13.57 2.08 3.49
N GLY A 85 14.52 1.46 4.19
CA GLY A 85 14.81 0.03 4.08
C GLY A 85 13.61 -0.84 4.49
N CYS A 86 12.93 -0.49 5.58
CA CYS A 86 11.70 -1.17 6.01
C CYS A 86 10.56 -0.98 5.00
N LEU A 87 10.41 0.24 4.44
CA LEU A 87 9.42 0.53 3.40
C LEU A 87 9.70 -0.28 2.12
N LEU A 88 10.97 -0.51 1.79
CA LEU A 88 11.37 -1.36 0.68
C LEU A 88 11.03 -2.84 0.93
N LEU A 89 11.30 -3.36 2.13
CA LEU A 89 11.10 -4.78 2.47
C LEU A 89 9.63 -5.12 2.77
N GLY A 90 8.88 -4.19 3.37
CA GLY A 90 7.51 -4.40 3.82
C GLY A 90 6.58 -4.96 2.74
N PRO A 91 6.50 -4.37 1.54
CA PRO A 91 5.68 -4.87 0.44
C PRO A 91 6.03 -6.30 0.00
N PHE A 92 7.31 -6.67 0.01
CA PHE A 92 7.72 -8.04 -0.35
C PHE A 92 7.34 -9.07 0.71
N LEU A 93 7.42 -8.70 1.99
CA LEU A 93 6.93 -9.54 3.08
C LEU A 93 5.41 -9.70 3.02
N ALA A 94 4.70 -8.60 2.78
CA ALA A 94 3.24 -8.63 2.63
C ALA A 94 2.82 -9.51 1.44
N MET A 95 3.52 -9.42 0.30
CA MET A 95 3.27 -10.25 -0.88
C MET A 95 3.37 -11.75 -0.54
N GLY A 96 4.30 -12.15 0.33
CA GLY A 96 4.39 -13.53 0.79
C GLY A 96 3.13 -14.00 1.53
N LEU A 97 2.55 -13.16 2.38
CA LEU A 97 1.28 -13.46 3.07
C LEU A 97 0.09 -13.51 2.09
N TYR A 98 0.08 -12.63 1.08
CA TYR A 98 -0.94 -12.65 0.01
C TYR A 98 -0.88 -13.95 -0.78
N GLU A 99 0.31 -14.46 -1.11
CA GLU A 99 0.48 -15.74 -1.80
C GLU A 99 -0.06 -16.92 -0.96
N VAL A 100 0.09 -16.88 0.35
CA VAL A 100 -0.50 -17.90 1.25
C VAL A 100 -2.02 -17.88 1.15
N SER A 101 -2.66 -16.70 1.26
CA SER A 101 -4.11 -16.55 1.14
C SER A 101 -4.61 -16.92 -0.25
N ARG A 102 -3.89 -16.49 -1.30
CA ARG A 102 -4.18 -16.83 -2.69
C ARG A 102 -4.17 -18.34 -2.93
N ARG A 103 -3.14 -19.05 -2.46
CA ARG A 103 -3.05 -20.50 -2.59
C ARG A 103 -4.20 -21.21 -1.88
N ARG A 104 -4.56 -20.73 -0.68
CA ARG A 104 -5.70 -21.29 0.05
C ARG A 104 -7.02 -21.08 -0.71
N GLU A 105 -7.23 -19.90 -1.28
CA GLU A 105 -8.41 -19.61 -2.10
C GLU A 105 -8.50 -20.54 -3.33
N LEU A 106 -7.34 -20.89 -3.91
CA LEU A 106 -7.23 -21.84 -5.03
C LEU A 106 -7.26 -23.33 -4.61
N GLY A 107 -7.41 -23.64 -3.32
CA GLY A 107 -7.36 -25.02 -2.81
C GLY A 107 -5.97 -25.65 -2.84
N LEU A 108 -4.91 -24.86 -3.07
CA LEU A 108 -3.51 -25.32 -3.10
C LEU A 108 -2.92 -25.28 -1.69
N GLN A 109 -1.94 -26.17 -1.44
CA GLN A 109 -1.24 -26.19 -0.16
C GLN A 109 -0.20 -25.05 -0.12
N PRO A 110 -0.32 -24.08 0.83
CA PRO A 110 0.71 -23.07 1.03
C PRO A 110 1.99 -23.70 1.62
N ASN A 111 3.15 -23.18 1.20
CA ASN A 111 4.41 -23.49 1.86
C ASN A 111 5.27 -22.25 1.98
N LEU A 112 6.17 -22.23 2.96
CA LEU A 112 7.00 -21.07 3.25
C LEU A 112 7.91 -20.68 2.07
N LEU A 113 8.51 -21.66 1.39
CA LEU A 113 9.44 -21.38 0.30
C LEU A 113 8.73 -20.68 -0.88
N SER A 114 7.58 -21.19 -1.31
CA SER A 114 6.80 -20.55 -2.39
C SER A 114 6.32 -19.16 -2.00
N SER A 115 5.91 -18.99 -0.76
CA SER A 115 5.49 -17.69 -0.21
C SER A 115 6.66 -16.69 -0.17
N ALA A 116 7.84 -17.11 0.35
CA ALA A 116 9.00 -16.24 0.48
C ALA A 116 9.67 -15.91 -0.88
N THR A 117 9.36 -16.64 -1.95
CA THR A 117 9.96 -16.45 -3.28
C THR A 117 8.99 -15.95 -4.34
N CYS A 118 7.70 -15.76 -4.02
CA CYS A 118 6.67 -15.34 -4.99
C CYS A 118 6.97 -13.99 -5.67
N TRP A 119 7.71 -13.10 -5.00
CA TRP A 119 8.10 -11.79 -5.52
C TRP A 119 9.05 -11.89 -6.73
N ARG A 120 9.78 -13.00 -6.90
CA ARG A 120 10.80 -13.15 -7.96
C ARG A 120 10.24 -13.00 -9.37
N SER A 121 9.05 -13.50 -9.61
CA SER A 121 8.35 -13.35 -10.90
C SER A 121 7.78 -11.95 -11.12
N HIS A 122 7.60 -11.15 -10.06
CA HIS A 122 6.95 -9.85 -10.09
C HIS A 122 7.90 -8.68 -9.79
N VAL A 123 9.23 -8.89 -9.86
CA VAL A 123 10.26 -7.90 -9.50
C VAL A 123 10.09 -6.58 -10.23
N ARG A 124 9.73 -6.61 -11.53
CA ARG A 124 9.58 -5.39 -12.32
C ARG A 124 8.40 -4.55 -11.83
N GLY A 125 7.21 -5.13 -11.71
CA GLY A 125 6.00 -4.44 -11.23
C GLY A 125 6.16 -3.98 -9.78
N MET A 126 6.60 -4.87 -8.90
CA MET A 126 6.84 -4.54 -7.49
C MET A 126 7.94 -3.50 -7.31
N GLY A 127 9.07 -3.63 -8.02
CA GLY A 127 10.17 -2.67 -7.92
C GLY A 127 9.75 -1.27 -8.34
N MET A 128 8.95 -1.13 -9.41
CA MET A 128 8.42 0.15 -9.85
C MET A 128 7.45 0.74 -8.82
N LEU A 129 6.54 -0.06 -8.26
CA LEU A 129 5.61 0.40 -7.22
C LEU A 129 6.38 0.87 -5.97
N VAL A 130 7.35 0.07 -5.50
CA VAL A 130 8.18 0.41 -4.35
C VAL A 130 8.97 1.69 -4.60
N LEU A 131 9.49 1.89 -5.82
CA LEU A 131 10.16 3.14 -6.19
C LEU A 131 9.22 4.36 -6.04
N VAL A 132 7.96 4.25 -6.46
CA VAL A 132 6.96 5.31 -6.27
C VAL A 132 6.74 5.58 -4.77
N LEU A 133 6.64 4.54 -3.94
CA LEU A 133 6.46 4.68 -2.49
C LEU A 133 7.68 5.34 -1.84
N ILE A 134 8.90 5.00 -2.25
CA ILE A 134 10.14 5.65 -1.77
C ILE A 134 10.17 7.13 -2.16
N VAL A 135 9.76 7.48 -3.39
CA VAL A 135 9.69 8.89 -3.80
C VAL A 135 8.70 9.66 -2.92
N LEU A 136 7.52 9.09 -2.63
CA LEU A 136 6.54 9.71 -1.72
C LEU A 136 7.11 9.88 -0.30
N GLU A 137 7.85 8.91 0.21
CA GLU A 137 8.51 8.99 1.51
C GLU A 137 9.59 10.09 1.54
N LEU A 138 10.42 10.18 0.50
CA LEU A 138 11.43 11.24 0.39
C LEU A 138 10.80 12.64 0.30
N LEU A 139 9.69 12.77 -0.43
CA LEU A 139 8.93 14.02 -0.48
C LEU A 139 8.33 14.37 0.89
N TRP A 140 7.78 13.37 1.60
CA TRP A 140 7.32 13.56 2.98
C TRP A 140 8.47 14.02 3.90
N GLY A 141 9.63 13.37 3.81
CA GLY A 141 10.81 13.78 4.58
C GLY A 141 11.21 15.25 4.33
N ARG A 142 11.16 15.70 3.07
CA ARG A 142 11.39 17.11 2.72
C ARG A 142 10.31 18.05 3.25
N ALA A 143 9.05 17.69 3.09
CA ALA A 143 7.91 18.47 3.59
C ALA A 143 7.97 18.60 5.12
N SER A 144 8.32 17.53 5.83
CA SER A 144 8.46 17.52 7.29
C SER A 144 9.55 18.51 7.76
N LEU A 145 10.70 18.55 7.06
CA LEU A 145 11.76 19.53 7.36
C LEU A 145 11.29 20.98 7.15
N VAL A 146 10.50 21.24 6.10
CA VAL A 146 9.93 22.59 5.87
C VAL A 146 8.98 22.98 6.99
N VAL A 147 8.10 22.07 7.43
CA VAL A 147 7.19 22.32 8.56
C VAL A 147 8.02 22.64 9.82
N PHE A 148 9.06 21.84 10.12
CA PHE A 148 9.95 22.13 11.24
C PHE A 148 10.60 23.52 11.13
N ALA A 149 11.13 23.88 9.96
CA ALA A 149 11.80 25.17 9.74
C ALA A 149 10.87 26.37 9.92
N VAL A 150 9.57 26.21 9.66
CA VAL A 150 8.57 27.28 9.84
C VAL A 150 8.30 27.52 11.34
N PHE A 151 8.25 26.46 12.14
CA PHE A 151 7.88 26.57 13.56
C PHE A 151 9.09 26.69 14.51
N PHE A 152 10.25 26.21 14.13
CA PHE A 152 11.43 26.15 14.99
C PHE A 152 12.67 26.78 14.32
N ASN A 153 13.10 27.93 14.84
CA ASN A 153 14.26 28.68 14.31
C ASN A 153 15.64 28.15 14.78
N THR A 154 15.69 27.10 15.61
CA THR A 154 16.90 26.65 16.33
C THR A 154 17.58 25.41 15.72
N GLY A 155 17.28 25.06 14.47
CA GLY A 155 17.85 23.87 13.80
C GLY A 155 17.04 22.58 14.04
N LEU A 156 17.53 21.46 13.51
CA LEU A 156 16.88 20.17 13.67
C LEU A 156 16.87 19.75 15.15
N PRO A 157 15.70 19.51 15.76
CA PRO A 157 15.64 19.07 17.14
C PRO A 157 16.31 17.70 17.27
N SER A 158 16.96 17.48 18.43
CA SER A 158 17.41 16.14 18.82
C SER A 158 16.20 15.20 18.95
N THR A 159 16.43 13.88 18.99
CA THR A 159 15.35 12.90 19.18
C THR A 159 14.49 13.19 20.39
N ALA A 160 15.10 13.63 21.49
CA ALA A 160 14.40 14.10 22.70
C ALA A 160 13.57 15.35 22.40
N GLY A 161 14.13 16.31 21.64
CA GLY A 161 13.44 17.53 21.26
C GLY A 161 12.22 17.32 20.36
N VAL A 162 12.22 16.29 19.47
CA VAL A 162 11.04 15.96 18.66
C VAL A 162 9.88 15.46 19.56
N LEU A 163 10.17 14.56 20.48
CA LEU A 163 9.14 14.06 21.39
C LEU A 163 8.62 15.18 22.30
N GLU A 164 9.52 16.01 22.84
CA GLU A 164 9.14 17.16 23.65
C GLU A 164 8.29 18.15 22.85
N ALA A 165 8.67 18.46 21.60
CA ALA A 165 7.91 19.36 20.73
C ALA A 165 6.51 18.85 20.43
N VAL A 166 6.35 17.54 20.20
CA VAL A 166 5.04 16.92 19.89
C VAL A 166 4.13 16.87 21.12
N PHE A 167 4.68 16.62 22.31
CA PHE A 167 3.88 16.50 23.54
C PHE A 167 3.75 17.80 24.34
N ASN A 168 4.39 18.90 23.89
CA ASN A 168 4.24 20.19 24.54
C ASN A 168 2.93 20.86 24.10
N PRO A 169 2.00 21.18 25.02
CA PRO A 169 0.75 21.86 24.71
C PRO A 169 0.92 23.22 24.02
N GLU A 170 2.06 23.89 24.18
CA GLU A 170 2.36 25.16 23.54
C GLU A 170 2.58 25.03 22.02
N ASN A 171 2.86 23.81 21.53
CA ASN A 171 3.16 23.53 20.12
C ASN A 171 1.95 22.93 19.36
N LEU A 172 0.73 23.12 19.82
CA LEU A 172 -0.47 22.54 19.18
C LEU A 172 -0.62 22.90 17.70
N GLU A 173 -0.26 24.13 17.33
CA GLU A 173 -0.32 24.57 15.92
C GLU A 173 0.68 23.79 15.06
N PHE A 174 1.92 23.62 15.54
CA PHE A 174 2.90 22.76 14.89
C PHE A 174 2.39 21.33 14.73
N VAL A 175 1.88 20.73 15.81
CA VAL A 175 1.37 19.36 15.80
C VAL A 175 0.21 19.21 14.80
N ALA A 176 -0.71 20.18 14.76
CA ALA A 176 -1.83 20.18 13.83
C ALA A 176 -1.36 20.24 12.37
N VAL A 177 -0.45 21.17 12.03
CA VAL A 177 0.10 21.31 10.67
C VAL A 177 0.92 20.08 10.28
N TYR A 178 1.79 19.61 11.17
CA TYR A 178 2.61 18.42 10.93
C TYR A 178 1.76 17.17 10.70
N THR A 179 0.72 16.97 11.50
CA THR A 179 -0.23 15.86 11.35
C THR A 179 -1.06 15.98 10.07
N ALA A 180 -1.50 17.19 9.71
CA ALA A 180 -2.26 17.42 8.50
C ALA A 180 -1.43 17.11 7.24
N VAL A 181 -0.20 17.65 7.16
CA VAL A 181 0.72 17.39 6.04
C VAL A 181 1.11 15.91 5.99
N GLY A 182 1.45 15.31 7.14
CA GLY A 182 1.74 13.87 7.23
C GLY A 182 0.55 13.00 6.83
N GLY A 183 -0.66 13.40 7.21
CA GLY A 183 -1.90 12.73 6.82
C GLY A 183 -2.13 12.72 5.31
N VAL A 184 -1.80 13.82 4.61
CA VAL A 184 -1.87 13.87 3.14
C VAL A 184 -0.91 12.84 2.51
N PHE A 185 0.34 12.80 2.95
CA PHE A 185 1.32 11.83 2.42
C PHE A 185 0.95 10.38 2.79
N ALA A 186 0.49 10.14 4.02
CA ALA A 186 0.01 8.83 4.43
C ALA A 186 -1.20 8.38 3.58
N GLY A 187 -2.13 9.30 3.29
CA GLY A 187 -3.27 9.06 2.41
C GLY A 187 -2.85 8.72 0.98
N LEU A 188 -1.85 9.43 0.43
CA LEU A 188 -1.31 9.15 -0.91
C LEU A 188 -0.65 7.76 -0.97
N VAL A 189 0.21 7.43 0.00
CA VAL A 189 0.85 6.10 0.10
C VAL A 189 -0.21 5.02 0.23
N TYR A 190 -1.18 5.21 1.12
CA TYR A 190 -2.28 4.28 1.33
C TYR A 190 -3.11 4.08 0.06
N ALA A 191 -3.58 5.16 -0.57
CA ALA A 191 -4.38 5.08 -1.79
C ALA A 191 -3.63 4.42 -2.95
N THR A 192 -2.31 4.64 -3.03
CA THR A 192 -1.47 4.02 -4.06
C THR A 192 -1.26 2.52 -3.81
N ALA A 193 -1.16 2.08 -2.54
CA ALA A 193 -0.65 0.75 -2.20
C ALA A 193 -1.72 -0.27 -1.77
N VAL A 194 -2.89 0.19 -1.26
CA VAL A 194 -3.84 -0.65 -0.52
C VAL A 194 -4.33 -1.89 -1.27
N VAL A 195 -4.52 -1.81 -2.58
CA VAL A 195 -4.85 -2.96 -3.44
C VAL A 195 -3.83 -3.23 -4.54
N SER A 196 -2.86 -2.34 -4.76
CA SER A 196 -1.86 -2.49 -5.85
C SER A 196 -0.98 -3.69 -5.67
N ILE A 197 -0.47 -3.92 -4.45
CA ILE A 197 0.49 -4.99 -4.17
C ILE A 197 -0.15 -6.38 -4.40
N PRO A 198 -1.31 -6.70 -3.81
CA PRO A 198 -1.97 -7.98 -4.08
C PRO A 198 -2.43 -8.11 -5.54
N MET A 199 -2.77 -6.99 -6.21
CA MET A 199 -3.16 -6.97 -7.61
C MET A 199 -2.00 -7.34 -8.54
N ILE A 200 -0.79 -6.83 -8.30
CA ILE A 200 0.42 -7.19 -9.04
C ILE A 200 0.72 -8.69 -8.89
N LEU A 201 0.59 -9.23 -7.67
CA LEU A 201 0.78 -10.66 -7.41
C LEU A 201 -0.25 -11.54 -8.14
N ASP A 202 -1.52 -11.10 -8.19
CA ASP A 202 -2.62 -11.91 -8.75
C ASP A 202 -2.61 -11.94 -10.28
N ARG A 203 -2.27 -10.83 -10.92
CA ARG A 203 -2.49 -10.62 -12.36
C ARG A 203 -1.26 -10.19 -13.14
N ASP A 204 -0.11 -10.03 -12.51
CA ASP A 204 1.15 -9.59 -13.13
C ASP A 204 1.00 -8.30 -13.96
N ILE A 205 0.14 -7.39 -13.49
CA ILE A 205 -0.09 -6.10 -14.13
C ILE A 205 1.03 -5.11 -13.79
N ASP A 206 1.17 -4.09 -14.63
CA ASP A 206 2.14 -3.03 -14.39
C ASP A 206 1.77 -2.17 -13.16
N ALA A 207 2.80 -1.57 -12.55
CA ALA A 207 2.67 -0.78 -11.33
C ALA A 207 1.77 0.45 -11.48
N VAL A 208 1.76 1.07 -12.67
CA VAL A 208 0.99 2.30 -12.91
C VAL A 208 -0.50 1.98 -12.96
N THR A 209 -0.88 0.94 -13.72
CA THR A 209 -2.26 0.44 -13.77
C THR A 209 -2.73 -0.01 -12.40
N ALA A 210 -1.88 -0.73 -11.63
CA ALA A 210 -2.19 -1.13 -10.27
C ALA A 210 -2.43 0.06 -9.36
N ALA A 211 -1.55 1.07 -9.37
CA ALA A 211 -1.65 2.27 -8.55
C ALA A 211 -2.91 3.10 -8.87
N ILE A 212 -3.20 3.31 -10.17
CA ILE A 212 -4.39 4.04 -10.60
C ILE A 212 -5.65 3.30 -10.18
N THR A 213 -5.69 1.98 -10.33
CA THR A 213 -6.84 1.16 -9.91
C THR A 213 -7.03 1.23 -8.39
N SER A 214 -5.94 1.17 -7.60
CA SER A 214 -5.97 1.32 -6.16
C SER A 214 -6.54 2.67 -5.73
N MET A 215 -6.07 3.77 -6.36
CA MET A 215 -6.59 5.11 -6.11
C MET A 215 -8.10 5.21 -6.44
N ARG A 216 -8.54 4.62 -7.55
CA ARG A 216 -9.97 4.60 -7.92
C ARG A 216 -10.81 3.87 -6.87
N VAL A 217 -10.39 2.69 -6.42
CA VAL A 217 -11.08 1.94 -5.35
C VAL A 217 -11.23 2.78 -4.10
N VAL A 218 -10.18 3.52 -3.70
CA VAL A 218 -10.24 4.42 -2.53
C VAL A 218 -11.19 5.58 -2.77
N LEU A 219 -11.15 6.21 -3.95
CA LEU A 219 -12.01 7.36 -4.25
C LEU A 219 -13.49 6.98 -4.41
N GLU A 220 -13.80 5.77 -4.91
CA GLU A 220 -15.18 5.29 -5.02
C GLU A 220 -15.77 4.86 -3.66
N HIS A 221 -14.92 4.38 -2.74
CA HIS A 221 -15.35 3.85 -1.44
C HIS A 221 -14.63 4.52 -0.26
N VAL A 222 -14.51 5.85 -0.30
CA VAL A 222 -13.73 6.64 0.67
C VAL A 222 -14.03 6.25 2.12
N GLY A 223 -15.31 6.19 2.53
CA GLY A 223 -15.69 5.90 3.91
C GLY A 223 -15.23 4.52 4.38
N VAL A 224 -15.47 3.49 3.58
CA VAL A 224 -15.11 2.10 3.94
C VAL A 224 -13.59 1.92 3.97
N LEU A 225 -12.89 2.51 2.99
CA LEU A 225 -11.43 2.42 2.92
C LEU A 225 -10.73 3.27 4.00
N LEU A 226 -11.31 4.41 4.40
CA LEU A 226 -10.83 5.15 5.57
C LEU A 226 -11.02 4.35 6.86
N LEU A 227 -12.16 3.69 7.04
CA LEU A 227 -12.35 2.76 8.17
C LEU A 227 -11.30 1.64 8.14
N TRP A 228 -11.00 1.07 6.97
CA TRP A 228 -9.96 0.06 6.83
C TRP A 228 -8.57 0.60 7.21
N GLY A 229 -8.19 1.77 6.69
CA GLY A 229 -6.94 2.44 7.06
C GLY A 229 -6.86 2.77 8.54
N PHE A 230 -7.97 3.20 9.16
CA PHE A 230 -8.06 3.44 10.60
C PHE A 230 -7.83 2.16 11.41
N LEU A 231 -8.47 1.04 11.04
CA LEU A 231 -8.27 -0.25 11.70
C LEU A 231 -6.82 -0.73 11.59
N ILE A 232 -6.20 -0.61 10.41
CA ILE A 232 -4.77 -0.90 10.22
C ILE A 232 -3.93 -0.06 11.18
N THR A 233 -4.17 1.25 11.21
CA THR A 233 -3.41 2.19 12.06
C THR A 233 -3.54 1.85 13.53
N VAL A 234 -4.76 1.64 14.02
CA VAL A 234 -5.00 1.29 15.43
C VAL A 234 -4.30 -0.01 15.82
N LEU A 235 -4.39 -1.05 14.99
CA LEU A 235 -3.76 -2.34 15.27
C LEU A 235 -2.23 -2.24 15.26
N ILE A 236 -1.65 -1.51 14.31
CA ILE A 236 -0.19 -1.30 14.26
C ILE A 236 0.28 -0.47 15.44
N VAL A 237 -0.35 0.68 15.72
CA VAL A 237 0.03 1.55 16.84
C VAL A 237 -0.07 0.80 18.18
N SER A 238 -1.17 0.07 18.40
CA SER A 238 -1.33 -0.77 19.60
C SER A 238 -0.21 -1.81 19.73
N SER A 239 0.22 -2.40 18.60
CA SER A 239 1.34 -3.35 18.58
C SER A 239 2.67 -2.71 18.91
N LEU A 240 2.92 -1.48 18.43
CA LEU A 240 4.15 -0.73 18.69
C LEU A 240 4.25 -0.30 20.16
N LEU A 241 3.13 0.02 20.82
CA LEU A 241 3.09 0.33 22.26
C LEU A 241 3.56 -0.85 23.13
N LEU A 242 3.46 -2.08 22.62
CA LEU A 242 3.97 -3.31 23.24
C LEU A 242 5.39 -3.66 22.76
N TRP A 243 6.27 -2.67 22.54
CA TRP A 243 7.62 -2.87 21.98
C TRP A 243 7.63 -3.57 20.62
N GLY A 244 6.58 -3.38 19.87
CA GLY A 244 6.39 -4.03 18.57
C GLY A 244 6.06 -5.52 18.64
N ALA A 245 6.03 -6.15 19.82
CA ALA A 245 5.76 -7.58 19.96
C ALA A 245 4.38 -7.98 19.41
N GLY A 246 3.40 -7.06 19.47
CA GLY A 246 2.08 -7.26 18.87
C GLY A 246 2.13 -7.50 17.35
N LEU A 247 3.17 -7.02 16.64
CA LEU A 247 3.34 -7.22 15.21
C LEU A 247 3.54 -8.69 14.83
N VAL A 248 3.96 -9.54 15.77
CA VAL A 248 4.06 -10.99 15.54
C VAL A 248 2.70 -11.58 15.15
N LEU A 249 1.63 -11.04 15.71
CA LEU A 249 0.25 -11.47 15.41
C LEU A 249 -0.43 -10.54 14.40
N VAL A 250 -0.31 -9.23 14.62
CA VAL A 250 -1.00 -8.21 13.83
C VAL A 250 -0.43 -8.11 12.40
N GLY A 251 0.87 -8.26 12.21
CA GLY A 251 1.50 -8.23 10.90
C GLY A 251 0.91 -9.26 9.93
N PRO A 252 0.96 -10.56 10.28
CA PRO A 252 0.32 -11.61 9.46
C PRO A 252 -1.19 -11.43 9.31
N LEU A 253 -1.90 -11.05 10.38
CA LEU A 253 -3.33 -10.79 10.33
C LEU A 253 -3.66 -9.74 9.25
N LEU A 254 -2.99 -8.59 9.28
CA LEU A 254 -3.19 -7.51 8.32
C LEU A 254 -2.73 -7.89 6.91
N GLY A 255 -1.65 -8.66 6.77
CA GLY A 255 -1.23 -9.18 5.49
C GLY A 255 -2.31 -10.02 4.84
N HIS A 256 -2.77 -11.08 5.51
CA HIS A 256 -3.85 -11.92 5.01
C HIS A 256 -5.15 -11.14 4.77
N ALA A 257 -5.53 -10.24 5.68
CA ALA A 257 -6.73 -9.41 5.54
C ALA A 257 -6.67 -8.47 4.33
N SER A 258 -5.48 -7.92 4.00
CA SER A 258 -5.28 -7.07 2.83
C SER A 258 -5.46 -7.82 1.50
N TRP A 259 -5.14 -9.12 1.45
CA TRP A 259 -5.52 -9.97 0.32
C TRP A 259 -7.04 -10.01 0.14
N HIS A 260 -7.78 -10.25 1.22
CA HIS A 260 -9.23 -10.29 1.18
C HIS A 260 -9.86 -8.91 0.91
N ALA A 261 -9.21 -7.82 1.33
CA ALA A 261 -9.63 -6.46 0.96
C ALA A 261 -9.53 -6.25 -0.55
N TYR A 262 -8.43 -6.66 -1.19
CA TYR A 262 -8.29 -6.63 -2.63
C TYR A 262 -9.36 -7.48 -3.32
N ARG A 263 -9.52 -8.75 -2.93
CA ARG A 263 -10.50 -9.67 -3.53
C ARG A 263 -11.96 -9.21 -3.34
N GLY A 264 -12.24 -8.51 -2.24
CA GLY A 264 -13.54 -7.91 -1.96
C GLY A 264 -13.80 -6.60 -2.72
N SER A 265 -12.75 -5.90 -3.14
CA SER A 265 -12.85 -4.60 -3.81
C SER A 265 -12.80 -4.68 -5.33
N VAL A 266 -12.09 -5.69 -5.89
CA VAL A 266 -11.81 -5.78 -7.33
C VAL A 266 -12.14 -7.17 -7.83
N ARG A 267 -12.89 -7.23 -8.93
CA ARG A 267 -13.12 -8.44 -9.72
C ARG A 267 -12.58 -8.23 -11.13
N TRP A 268 -11.94 -9.25 -11.68
CA TRP A 268 -11.46 -9.25 -13.05
C TRP A 268 -12.52 -9.87 -13.97
N GLN A 269 -12.86 -9.14 -15.01
CA GLN A 269 -13.68 -9.66 -16.10
C GLN A 269 -12.74 -10.18 -17.18
N GLU A 270 -12.69 -11.48 -17.35
CA GLU A 270 -12.07 -12.09 -18.53
C GLU A 270 -13.01 -11.83 -19.71
N ARG A 271 -12.50 -11.27 -20.80
CA ARG A 271 -13.29 -11.19 -22.02
C ARG A 271 -13.45 -12.59 -22.59
N GLU A 272 -14.69 -12.96 -22.88
CA GLU A 272 -14.90 -14.10 -23.77
C GLU A 272 -14.17 -13.83 -25.10
N PRO A 273 -13.42 -14.80 -25.62
CA PRO A 273 -12.83 -14.66 -26.93
C PRO A 273 -13.95 -14.48 -27.97
N VAL A 274 -13.87 -13.39 -28.74
CA VAL A 274 -14.77 -13.08 -29.86
C VAL A 274 -14.50 -14.06 -31.02
#